data_f844a22e0d6adbacfe8706d11676ced6
#
_entry.id   f844a22e0d6adbacfe8706d11676ced6
#
_cell.length_a   1.000
_cell.length_b   1.000
_cell.length_c   1.000
_cell.angle_alpha   90.00
_cell.angle_beta   90.00
_cell.angle_gamma   90.00
#
_symmetry.space_group_name_H-M   'P 1'
#
loop_
_entity.id
_entity.type
_entity.pdbx_description
1 polymer ?
#
loop_
_entity_poly.entity_id
_entity_poly.type
_entity_poly.pdbx_seq_one_letter_code
_entity_poly.pdbx_strand_id
1 'polypeptide(L)'
;CVSYPKRGFLGFGRKPAIVRVFYKALVETSAEVDTHQEDLSLEVVPGEEGPQGPSHNRLQQEDAKQRGLEFLQALFLEMKLDVTIDVTTSAKSITYSSHGPDNMGALIGKHGQTLDAIQYLVEMVANQHYRTHFRILVDIEDYRQRRAETLRQLAKRLAHKARYNREPVRLEPMSAIERKVVHLALAKEKDIVTESKGQEPYRYVVISYKAQSL
;
A
#
# COMPACT_ATOMS: atom_id res chain seq x y z
N CYS A 1 16.86 19.76 -8.95
CA CYS A 1 17.18 19.38 -10.34
C CYS A 1 16.36 18.14 -10.70
N VAL A 2 15.60 18.23 -11.77
CA VAL A 2 14.87 17.10 -12.35
C VAL A 2 15.65 16.62 -13.56
N SER A 3 16.09 15.38 -13.59
CA SER A 3 16.67 14.79 -14.79
C SER A 3 15.63 13.90 -15.47
N TYR A 4 15.39 14.14 -16.75
CA TYR A 4 14.43 13.36 -17.53
C TYR A 4 15.06 12.03 -17.99
N PRO A 5 14.26 10.95 -18.10
CA PRO A 5 14.76 9.68 -18.59
C PRO A 5 15.18 9.80 -20.06
N LYS A 6 16.39 9.33 -20.38
CA LYS A 6 16.87 9.27 -21.77
C LYS A 6 16.59 7.90 -22.35
N ARG A 7 16.00 7.85 -23.55
CA ARG A 7 15.83 6.61 -24.31
C ARG A 7 17.20 6.13 -24.80
N GLY A 8 17.59 4.91 -24.43
CA GLY A 8 18.78 4.26 -24.97
C GLY A 8 18.54 3.79 -26.42
N PHE A 9 19.62 3.72 -27.20
CA PHE A 9 19.60 3.16 -28.54
C PHE A 9 19.79 1.64 -28.46
N LEU A 10 18.95 0.84 -29.15
CA LEU A 10 18.99 -0.63 -29.18
C LEU A 10 18.96 -1.34 -27.80
N GLY A 11 18.23 -0.79 -26.83
CA GLY A 11 18.03 -1.47 -25.53
C GLY A 11 19.15 -1.28 -24.51
N PHE A 12 20.28 -0.68 -24.86
CA PHE A 12 21.39 -0.37 -23.98
C PHE A 12 21.38 1.11 -23.54
N GLY A 13 21.66 1.38 -22.26
CA GLY A 13 21.86 2.75 -21.74
C GLY A 13 20.61 3.46 -21.23
N ARG A 14 19.54 2.77 -20.84
CA ARG A 14 18.40 3.38 -20.14
C ARG A 14 18.84 3.88 -18.77
N LYS A 15 18.78 5.20 -18.56
CA LYS A 15 18.99 5.79 -17.23
C LYS A 15 17.64 6.05 -16.59
N PRO A 16 17.41 5.62 -15.34
CA PRO A 16 16.19 5.93 -14.62
C PRO A 16 16.09 7.44 -14.34
N ALA A 17 14.87 7.96 -14.25
CA ALA A 17 14.65 9.32 -13.78
C ALA A 17 14.99 9.39 -12.29
N ILE A 18 15.85 10.33 -11.90
CA ILE A 18 16.20 10.61 -10.51
C ILE A 18 15.55 11.94 -10.14
N VAL A 19 14.58 11.90 -9.24
CA VAL A 19 13.96 13.10 -8.65
C VAL A 19 14.57 13.29 -7.27
N ARG A 20 15.30 14.39 -7.08
CA ARG A 20 15.74 14.84 -5.77
C ARG A 20 14.82 15.97 -5.31
N VAL A 21 14.09 15.72 -4.25
CA VAL A 21 13.25 16.74 -3.60
C VAL A 21 14.08 17.38 -2.50
N PHE A 22 14.33 18.69 -2.62
CA PHE A 22 14.91 19.51 -1.56
C PHE A 22 13.77 20.24 -0.87
N TYR A 23 13.61 20.04 0.43
CA TYR A 23 12.75 20.89 1.24
C TYR A 23 13.62 21.84 2.07
N LYS A 24 13.24 23.09 2.10
CA LYS A 24 13.86 24.09 2.96
C LYS A 24 13.04 24.15 4.24
N ALA A 25 13.58 23.60 5.33
CA ALA A 25 13.02 23.84 6.64
C ALA A 25 13.21 25.33 6.95
N LEU A 26 12.12 26.06 7.12
CA LEU A 26 12.16 27.41 7.69
C LEU A 26 12.43 27.24 9.20
N VAL A 27 13.70 27.28 9.57
CA VAL A 27 14.10 27.49 10.96
C VAL A 27 14.04 28.98 11.17
N GLU A 28 13.06 29.47 11.90
CA GLU A 28 13.07 30.81 12.46
C GLU A 28 14.16 30.86 13.53
N THR A 29 15.26 31.51 13.20
CA THR A 29 16.35 31.76 14.13
C THR A 29 16.01 33.03 14.91
N SER A 30 15.74 32.89 16.17
CA SER A 30 15.85 34.01 17.10
C SER A 30 16.89 33.68 18.16
N ALA A 31 17.85 34.63 18.29
CA ALA A 31 18.72 34.88 19.41
C ALA A 31 20.05 34.14 19.52
N GLU A 32 21.07 34.96 19.43
CA GLU A 32 22.45 34.77 19.84
C GLU A 32 22.58 34.21 21.24
N VAL A 33 23.40 33.19 21.45
CA VAL A 33 24.02 32.91 22.76
C VAL A 33 25.43 32.42 22.58
N ASP A 34 26.28 33.00 23.37
CA ASP A 34 27.71 32.98 23.55
C ASP A 34 28.38 31.60 23.61
N THR A 35 29.59 31.55 23.10
CA THR A 35 30.56 30.46 23.18
C THR A 35 31.07 30.24 24.58
N HIS A 36 30.72 29.14 25.22
CA HIS A 36 31.56 28.47 26.20
C HIS A 36 31.59 26.98 25.97
N GLN A 37 32.75 26.47 25.61
CA GLN A 37 33.11 25.06 25.58
C GLN A 37 33.10 24.54 27.02
N GLU A 38 32.16 23.66 27.35
CA GLU A 38 32.30 22.72 28.46
C GLU A 38 32.00 21.33 27.95
N ASP A 39 32.98 20.47 28.17
CA ASP A 39 32.98 19.05 27.91
C ASP A 39 31.90 18.36 28.75
N LEU A 40 30.76 18.07 28.15
CA LEU A 40 29.69 17.29 28.80
C LEU A 40 29.59 15.93 28.10
N SER A 41 30.22 14.96 28.74
CA SER A 41 29.93 13.56 28.57
C SER A 41 28.40 13.34 28.69
N LEU A 42 27.74 13.07 27.56
CA LEU A 42 26.33 12.72 27.52
C LEU A 42 26.15 11.33 28.16
N GLU A 43 25.83 11.34 29.44
CA GLU A 43 25.14 10.19 30.03
C GLU A 43 23.80 10.01 29.31
N VAL A 44 23.68 8.93 28.56
CA VAL A 44 22.41 8.48 27.99
C VAL A 44 21.52 8.06 29.16
N VAL A 45 20.68 8.97 29.59
CA VAL A 45 19.59 8.67 30.53
C VAL A 45 18.61 7.78 29.78
N PRO A 46 18.35 6.52 30.21
CA PRO A 46 17.27 5.73 29.64
C PRO A 46 15.96 6.47 29.92
N GLY A 47 15.30 6.94 28.86
CA GLY A 47 14.03 7.62 28.96
C GLY A 47 13.04 6.72 29.69
N GLU A 48 12.52 7.19 30.79
CA GLU A 48 11.45 6.57 31.58
C GLU A 48 10.25 6.28 30.66
N GLU A 49 10.02 5.00 30.40
CA GLU A 49 8.76 4.52 29.85
C GLU A 49 7.68 4.68 30.95
N GLY A 50 7.09 5.85 31.01
CA GLY A 50 5.87 6.03 31.77
C GLY A 50 4.79 5.08 31.23
N PRO A 51 3.94 4.48 32.09
CA PRO A 51 2.90 3.56 31.68
C PRO A 51 1.96 4.26 30.68
N GLN A 52 2.01 3.87 29.42
CA GLN A 52 1.06 4.34 28.41
C GLN A 52 -0.31 3.76 28.73
N GLY A 53 -1.10 4.49 29.50
CA GLY A 53 -2.45 4.09 29.87
C GLY A 53 -3.37 4.01 28.65
N PRO A 54 -4.46 3.24 28.70
CA PRO A 54 -5.40 3.06 27.57
C PRO A 54 -5.99 4.37 27.02
N SER A 55 -6.00 5.43 27.80
CA SER A 55 -6.42 6.78 27.39
C SER A 55 -5.42 7.47 26.46
N HIS A 56 -4.12 7.30 26.66
CA HIS A 56 -3.09 7.90 25.80
C HIS A 56 -3.10 7.29 24.41
N ASN A 57 -3.28 5.98 24.28
CA ASN A 57 -3.38 5.30 23.00
C ASN A 57 -4.63 5.71 22.20
N ARG A 58 -5.74 6.02 22.89
CA ARG A 58 -6.96 6.53 22.24
C ARG A 58 -6.77 7.93 21.66
N LEU A 59 -6.09 8.83 22.38
CA LEU A 59 -5.79 10.17 21.88
C LEU A 59 -4.87 10.14 20.68
N GLN A 60 -3.83 9.30 20.69
CA GLN A 60 -2.96 9.10 19.54
C GLN A 60 -3.70 8.52 18.35
N GLN A 61 -4.63 7.60 18.58
CA GLN A 61 -5.44 7.01 17.51
C GLN A 61 -6.38 8.03 16.88
N GLU A 62 -6.99 8.90 17.68
CA GLU A 62 -7.89 9.96 17.19
C GLU A 62 -7.12 10.99 16.37
N ASP A 63 -5.92 11.40 16.81
CA ASP A 63 -5.07 12.30 16.03
C ASP A 63 -4.58 11.63 14.74
N ALA A 64 -4.15 10.38 14.77
CA ALA A 64 -3.77 9.61 13.58
C ALA A 64 -4.94 9.50 12.58
N LYS A 65 -6.15 9.27 13.09
CA LYS A 65 -7.37 9.25 12.30
C LYS A 65 -7.63 10.59 11.61
N GLN A 66 -7.51 11.67 12.36
CA GLN A 66 -7.75 13.01 11.83
C GLN A 66 -6.75 13.38 10.74
N ARG A 67 -5.45 13.12 10.95
CA ARG A 67 -4.40 13.37 9.96
C ARG A 67 -4.61 12.59 8.66
N GLY A 68 -4.96 11.31 8.77
CA GLY A 68 -5.27 10.48 7.59
C GLY A 68 -6.49 10.98 6.84
N LEU A 69 -7.53 11.44 7.54
CA LEU A 69 -8.73 12.01 6.94
C LEU A 69 -8.43 13.31 6.20
N GLU A 70 -7.72 14.24 6.83
CA GLU A 70 -7.32 15.53 6.23
C GLU A 70 -6.48 15.32 4.98
N PHE A 71 -5.53 14.37 5.02
CA PHE A 71 -4.73 14.02 3.86
C PHE A 71 -5.60 13.50 2.70
N LEU A 72 -6.53 12.58 2.97
CA LEU A 72 -7.43 12.04 1.94
C LEU A 72 -8.34 13.11 1.36
N GLN A 73 -8.91 13.98 2.20
CA GLN A 73 -9.76 15.08 1.77
C GLN A 73 -9.00 16.06 0.87
N ALA A 74 -7.77 16.45 1.26
CA ALA A 74 -6.92 17.30 0.45
C ALA A 74 -6.56 16.64 -0.90
N LEU A 75 -6.20 15.35 -0.88
CA LEU A 75 -5.89 14.59 -2.09
C LEU A 75 -7.08 14.54 -3.06
N PHE A 76 -8.27 14.20 -2.56
CA PHE A 76 -9.47 14.10 -3.41
C PHE A 76 -9.91 15.46 -3.94
N LEU A 77 -9.76 16.52 -3.14
CA LEU A 77 -10.02 17.88 -3.58
C LEU A 77 -9.11 18.31 -4.74
N GLU A 78 -7.80 18.07 -4.62
CA GLU A 78 -6.82 18.35 -5.68
C GLU A 78 -7.07 17.52 -6.95
N MET A 79 -7.56 16.30 -6.78
CA MET A 79 -7.99 15.45 -7.90
C MET A 79 -9.34 15.87 -8.48
N LYS A 80 -10.03 16.86 -7.90
CA LYS A 80 -11.37 17.38 -8.29
C LYS A 80 -12.42 16.27 -8.28
N LEU A 81 -12.37 15.41 -7.28
CA LEU A 81 -13.31 14.31 -7.08
C LEU A 81 -14.22 14.62 -5.90
N ASP A 82 -15.52 14.46 -6.11
CA ASP A 82 -16.53 14.57 -5.05
C ASP A 82 -16.66 13.20 -4.36
N VAL A 83 -16.01 13.06 -3.21
CA VAL A 83 -15.88 11.78 -2.49
C VAL A 83 -16.33 11.96 -1.05
N THR A 84 -17.26 11.13 -0.62
CA THR A 84 -17.60 10.97 0.80
C THR A 84 -16.69 9.95 1.44
N ILE A 85 -16.16 10.24 2.63
CA ILE A 85 -15.26 9.37 3.36
C ILE A 85 -15.91 9.01 4.69
N ASP A 86 -16.20 7.72 4.88
CA ASP A 86 -16.64 7.15 6.14
C ASP A 86 -15.44 6.58 6.91
N VAL A 87 -15.31 6.92 8.19
CA VAL A 87 -14.18 6.47 9.00
C VAL A 87 -14.65 5.57 10.12
N THR A 88 -14.14 4.35 10.15
CA THR A 88 -14.40 3.37 11.21
C THR A 88 -13.12 3.06 11.97
N THR A 89 -13.20 3.08 13.29
CA THR A 89 -12.05 2.85 14.16
C THR A 89 -12.26 1.59 15.00
N SER A 90 -11.25 0.74 15.07
CA SER A 90 -11.20 -0.38 15.99
C SER A 90 -9.94 -0.27 16.88
N ALA A 91 -9.75 -1.17 17.84
CA ALA A 91 -8.71 -1.04 18.87
C ALA A 91 -7.28 -0.77 18.31
N LYS A 92 -6.95 -1.25 17.11
CA LYS A 92 -5.61 -1.10 16.50
C LYS A 92 -5.65 -0.73 15.02
N SER A 93 -6.82 -0.47 14.46
CA SER A 93 -6.96 -0.12 13.04
C SER A 93 -7.92 1.03 12.81
N ILE A 94 -7.65 1.79 11.77
CA ILE A 94 -8.47 2.88 11.25
C ILE A 94 -8.78 2.53 9.80
N THR A 95 -10.05 2.51 9.45
CA THR A 95 -10.52 2.20 8.09
C THR A 95 -11.21 3.42 7.51
N TYR A 96 -10.78 3.85 6.35
CA TYR A 96 -11.39 4.90 5.54
C TYR A 96 -12.10 4.25 4.35
N SER A 97 -13.42 4.32 4.31
CA SER A 97 -14.25 3.84 3.22
C SER A 97 -14.71 5.03 2.39
N SER A 98 -14.35 5.06 1.12
CA SER A 98 -14.59 6.20 0.24
C SER A 98 -15.63 5.86 -0.81
N HIS A 99 -16.62 6.72 -0.97
CA HIS A 99 -17.73 6.56 -1.88
C HIS A 99 -17.94 7.84 -2.70
N GLY A 100 -18.28 7.70 -3.99
CA GLY A 100 -18.52 8.84 -4.86
C GLY A 100 -19.35 8.49 -6.09
N PRO A 101 -19.98 9.48 -6.74
CA PRO A 101 -20.91 9.24 -7.84
C PRO A 101 -20.23 8.75 -9.11
N ASP A 102 -19.02 9.23 -9.44
CA ASP A 102 -18.36 8.96 -10.71
C ASP A 102 -16.83 8.96 -10.59
N ASN A 103 -16.16 8.32 -11.58
CA ASN A 103 -14.69 8.31 -11.75
C ASN A 103 -13.86 7.72 -10.60
N MET A 104 -14.48 6.94 -9.70
CA MET A 104 -13.75 6.26 -8.63
C MET A 104 -12.67 5.31 -9.16
N GLY A 105 -12.77 4.93 -10.43
CA GLY A 105 -11.75 4.13 -11.13
C GLY A 105 -10.35 4.76 -11.14
N ALA A 106 -10.24 6.10 -11.15
CA ALA A 106 -8.96 6.81 -11.08
C ALA A 106 -8.26 6.59 -9.73
N LEU A 107 -9.03 6.54 -8.64
CA LEU A 107 -8.53 6.28 -7.28
C LEU A 107 -8.17 4.80 -7.06
N ILE A 108 -8.82 3.90 -7.80
CA ILE A 108 -8.52 2.47 -7.76
C ILE A 108 -7.28 2.15 -8.60
N GLY A 109 -7.25 2.67 -9.83
CA GLY A 109 -6.21 2.38 -10.80
C GLY A 109 -6.22 0.95 -11.34
N LYS A 110 -5.20 0.61 -12.14
CA LYS A 110 -5.08 -0.73 -12.71
C LYS A 110 -4.86 -1.76 -11.60
N HIS A 111 -5.78 -2.69 -11.44
CA HIS A 111 -5.73 -3.75 -10.42
C HIS A 111 -5.56 -3.25 -8.98
N GLY A 112 -6.03 -2.03 -8.67
CA GLY A 112 -5.93 -1.48 -7.33
C GLY A 112 -4.57 -0.84 -6.99
N GLN A 113 -3.68 -0.64 -7.95
CA GLN A 113 -2.35 -0.07 -7.71
C GLN A 113 -2.40 1.36 -7.16
N THR A 114 -3.31 2.20 -7.66
CA THR A 114 -3.48 3.56 -7.13
C THR A 114 -4.01 3.52 -5.70
N LEU A 115 -4.99 2.67 -5.44
CA LEU A 115 -5.54 2.45 -4.11
C LEU A 115 -4.48 1.98 -3.10
N ASP A 116 -3.60 1.06 -3.50
CA ASP A 116 -2.50 0.59 -2.66
C ASP A 116 -1.47 1.71 -2.38
N ALA A 117 -1.18 2.56 -3.39
CA ALA A 117 -0.32 3.72 -3.21
C ALA A 117 -0.93 4.78 -2.28
N ILE A 118 -2.23 5.08 -2.44
CA ILE A 118 -2.96 5.99 -1.55
C ILE A 118 -2.93 5.45 -0.12
N GLN A 119 -3.24 4.16 0.10
CA GLN A 119 -3.19 3.54 1.42
C GLN A 119 -1.81 3.70 2.06
N TYR A 120 -0.74 3.44 1.32
CA TYR A 120 0.62 3.60 1.81
C TYR A 120 0.92 5.03 2.27
N LEU A 121 0.52 6.03 1.47
CA LEU A 121 0.71 7.44 1.82
C LEU A 121 -0.10 7.83 3.07
N VAL A 122 -1.36 7.41 3.17
CA VAL A 122 -2.20 7.66 4.35
C VAL A 122 -1.58 7.00 5.59
N GLU A 123 -1.07 5.77 5.46
CA GLU A 123 -0.42 5.06 6.57
C GLU A 123 0.82 5.81 7.07
N MET A 124 1.63 6.35 6.16
CA MET A 124 2.79 7.17 6.52
C MET A 124 2.39 8.47 7.23
N VAL A 125 1.42 9.20 6.69
CA VAL A 125 0.96 10.47 7.26
C VAL A 125 0.31 10.27 8.63
N ALA A 126 -0.58 9.30 8.75
CA ALA A 126 -1.30 9.00 9.98
C ALA A 126 -0.35 8.56 11.13
N ASN A 127 0.70 7.80 10.80
CA ASN A 127 1.61 7.23 11.79
C ASN A 127 2.90 8.05 12.02
N GLN A 128 3.10 9.17 11.33
CA GLN A 128 4.36 9.92 11.27
C GLN A 128 4.96 10.28 12.65
N HIS A 129 4.10 10.53 13.65
CA HIS A 129 4.54 11.03 14.96
C HIS A 129 4.42 10.01 16.10
N TYR A 130 4.08 8.74 15.79
CA TYR A 130 3.83 7.73 16.81
C TYR A 130 4.84 6.59 16.75
N ARG A 131 5.27 6.13 17.93
CA ARG A 131 6.06 4.89 18.06
C ARG A 131 5.18 3.65 17.84
N THR A 132 3.92 3.72 18.26
CA THR A 132 2.94 2.65 18.05
C THR A 132 2.20 2.90 16.74
N HIS A 133 2.43 2.06 15.75
CA HIS A 133 1.77 2.17 14.45
C HIS A 133 0.34 1.60 14.48
N PHE A 134 -0.61 2.41 14.04
CA PHE A 134 -1.98 1.97 13.75
C PHE A 134 -2.05 1.38 12.35
N ARG A 135 -2.78 0.28 12.24
CA ARG A 135 -3.05 -0.30 10.92
C ARG A 135 -4.06 0.57 10.17
N ILE A 136 -3.64 1.12 9.06
CA ILE A 136 -4.51 1.93 8.19
C ILE A 136 -5.05 1.05 7.07
N LEU A 137 -6.35 1.15 6.83
CA LEU A 137 -7.02 0.54 5.69
C LEU A 137 -7.75 1.62 4.91
N VAL A 138 -7.53 1.65 3.60
CA VAL A 138 -8.28 2.52 2.69
C VAL A 138 -9.00 1.62 1.70
N ASP A 139 -10.30 1.82 1.54
CA ASP A 139 -11.10 1.13 0.54
C ASP A 139 -11.97 2.11 -0.26
N ILE A 140 -12.26 1.76 -1.49
CA ILE A 140 -13.02 2.57 -2.42
C ILE A 140 -14.11 1.68 -3.02
N GLU A 141 -15.37 2.00 -2.71
CA GLU A 141 -16.53 1.29 -3.26
C GLU A 141 -16.46 -0.24 -3.06
N ASP A 142 -15.95 -0.71 -1.92
CA ASP A 142 -15.74 -2.14 -1.65
C ASP A 142 -14.91 -2.86 -2.75
N TYR A 143 -14.02 -2.11 -3.40
CA TYR A 143 -13.24 -2.62 -4.54
C TYR A 143 -12.49 -3.90 -4.19
N ARG A 144 -11.83 -3.94 -3.02
CA ARG A 144 -11.00 -5.10 -2.63
C ARG A 144 -11.81 -6.39 -2.57
N GLN A 145 -13.04 -6.32 -2.07
CA GLN A 145 -13.94 -7.48 -2.00
C GLN A 145 -14.41 -7.90 -3.39
N ARG A 146 -14.88 -6.95 -4.22
CA ARG A 146 -15.32 -7.22 -5.60
C ARG A 146 -14.18 -7.78 -6.45
N ARG A 147 -12.98 -7.22 -6.31
CA ARG A 147 -11.79 -7.69 -7.01
C ARG A 147 -11.40 -9.10 -6.62
N ALA A 148 -11.42 -9.42 -5.33
CA ALA A 148 -11.14 -10.76 -4.84
C ALA A 148 -12.12 -11.78 -5.41
N GLU A 149 -13.41 -11.45 -5.50
CA GLU A 149 -14.42 -12.34 -6.10
C GLU A 149 -14.17 -12.54 -7.60
N THR A 150 -13.90 -11.47 -8.33
CA THR A 150 -13.52 -11.54 -9.75
C THR A 150 -12.31 -12.46 -9.98
N LEU A 151 -11.28 -12.36 -9.12
CA LEU A 151 -10.11 -13.22 -9.19
C LEU A 151 -10.42 -14.67 -8.88
N ARG A 152 -11.30 -14.98 -7.92
CA ARG A 152 -11.72 -16.35 -7.64
C ARG A 152 -12.42 -16.99 -8.84
N GLN A 153 -13.32 -16.24 -9.49
CA GLN A 153 -14.03 -16.71 -10.67
C GLN A 153 -13.08 -16.87 -11.87
N LEU A 154 -12.15 -15.93 -12.07
CA LEU A 154 -11.13 -16.02 -13.11
C LEU A 154 -10.24 -17.25 -12.90
N ALA A 155 -9.77 -17.47 -11.66
CA ALA A 155 -8.96 -18.63 -11.32
C ALA A 155 -9.64 -19.96 -11.66
N LYS A 156 -10.91 -20.13 -11.30
CA LYS A 156 -11.69 -21.31 -11.63
C LYS A 156 -11.84 -21.52 -13.14
N ARG A 157 -12.14 -20.46 -13.91
CA ARG A 157 -12.23 -20.54 -15.38
C ARG A 157 -10.90 -20.94 -16.01
N LEU A 158 -9.80 -20.38 -15.53
CA LEU A 158 -8.46 -20.70 -16.05
C LEU A 158 -7.99 -22.09 -15.62
N ALA A 159 -8.38 -22.59 -14.46
CA ALA A 159 -8.15 -23.97 -14.06
C ALA A 159 -8.86 -24.97 -15.00
N HIS A 160 -10.11 -24.69 -15.38
CA HIS A 160 -10.80 -25.48 -16.42
C HIS A 160 -10.06 -25.46 -17.76
N LYS A 161 -9.56 -24.29 -18.18
CA LYS A 161 -8.78 -24.16 -19.43
C LYS A 161 -7.47 -24.96 -19.36
N ALA A 162 -6.74 -24.86 -18.25
CA ALA A 162 -5.49 -25.60 -18.05
C ALA A 162 -5.72 -27.13 -18.05
N ARG A 163 -6.85 -27.58 -17.45
CA ARG A 163 -7.29 -28.98 -17.44
C ARG A 163 -7.64 -29.52 -18.83
N TYR A 164 -8.40 -28.73 -19.59
CA TYR A 164 -8.83 -29.09 -20.94
C TYR A 164 -7.67 -29.16 -21.93
N ASN A 165 -6.85 -28.09 -21.98
CA ASN A 165 -5.74 -27.97 -22.93
C ASN A 165 -4.50 -28.76 -22.51
N ARG A 166 -4.39 -29.19 -21.23
CA ARG A 166 -3.19 -29.80 -20.64
C ARG A 166 -1.96 -28.87 -20.68
N GLU A 167 -2.17 -27.56 -20.76
CA GLU A 167 -1.14 -26.53 -20.85
C GLU A 167 -1.19 -25.59 -19.64
N PRO A 168 -0.03 -25.10 -19.19
CA PRO A 168 0.02 -24.08 -18.15
C PRO A 168 -0.62 -22.76 -18.62
N VAL A 169 -1.43 -22.14 -17.77
CA VAL A 169 -2.05 -20.84 -18.04
C VAL A 169 -1.43 -19.80 -17.12
N ARG A 170 -0.88 -18.75 -17.72
CA ARG A 170 -0.30 -17.61 -17.01
C ARG A 170 -1.34 -16.51 -16.79
N LEU A 171 -1.41 -15.97 -15.57
CA LEU A 171 -2.18 -14.78 -15.26
C LEU A 171 -1.34 -13.51 -15.44
N GLU A 172 -2.01 -12.35 -15.41
CA GLU A 172 -1.34 -11.06 -15.37
C GLU A 172 -0.60 -10.86 -14.03
N PRO A 173 0.43 -9.99 -14.00
CA PRO A 173 1.07 -9.59 -12.75
C PRO A 173 0.06 -8.99 -11.78
N MET A 174 0.17 -9.35 -10.50
CA MET A 174 -0.74 -8.91 -9.46
C MET A 174 -0.04 -8.90 -8.10
N SER A 175 -0.62 -8.17 -7.13
CA SER A 175 -0.08 -8.05 -5.78
C SER A 175 0.00 -9.38 -5.03
N ALA A 176 0.80 -9.45 -3.97
CA ALA A 176 0.93 -10.66 -3.15
C ALA A 176 -0.41 -11.10 -2.53
N ILE A 177 -1.26 -10.14 -2.16
CA ILE A 177 -2.60 -10.41 -1.62
C ILE A 177 -3.49 -11.04 -2.69
N GLU A 178 -3.47 -10.51 -3.91
CA GLU A 178 -4.24 -11.04 -5.03
C GLU A 178 -3.77 -12.45 -5.43
N ARG A 179 -2.44 -12.68 -5.48
CA ARG A 179 -1.91 -14.02 -5.74
C ARG A 179 -2.37 -15.04 -4.69
N LYS A 180 -2.41 -14.64 -3.42
CA LYS A 180 -2.96 -15.49 -2.34
C LYS A 180 -4.42 -15.84 -2.58
N VAL A 181 -5.24 -14.91 -3.06
CA VAL A 181 -6.65 -15.17 -3.41
C VAL A 181 -6.75 -16.26 -4.49
N VAL A 182 -5.92 -16.18 -5.54
CA VAL A 182 -5.89 -17.19 -6.62
C VAL A 182 -5.46 -18.57 -6.08
N HIS A 183 -4.38 -18.63 -5.28
CA HIS A 183 -3.92 -19.87 -4.68
C HIS A 183 -4.99 -20.51 -3.80
N LEU A 184 -5.63 -19.73 -2.95
CA LEU A 184 -6.69 -20.22 -2.05
C LEU A 184 -7.94 -20.66 -2.82
N ALA A 185 -8.29 -19.99 -3.92
CA ALA A 185 -9.44 -20.34 -4.74
C ALA A 185 -9.31 -21.75 -5.37
N LEU A 186 -8.08 -22.18 -5.64
CA LEU A 186 -7.77 -23.45 -6.29
C LEU A 186 -7.15 -24.50 -5.35
N ALA A 187 -6.97 -24.19 -4.07
CA ALA A 187 -6.31 -25.08 -3.10
C ALA A 187 -6.99 -26.45 -2.94
N LYS A 188 -8.28 -26.53 -3.23
CA LYS A 188 -9.08 -27.78 -3.12
C LYS A 188 -9.09 -28.62 -4.41
N GLU A 189 -8.59 -28.07 -5.52
CA GLU A 189 -8.53 -28.76 -6.81
C GLU A 189 -7.31 -29.69 -6.84
N LYS A 190 -7.53 -31.02 -6.71
CA LYS A 190 -6.46 -32.02 -6.57
C LYS A 190 -5.55 -32.16 -7.78
N ASP A 191 -6.08 -31.85 -8.96
CA ASP A 191 -5.43 -31.98 -10.26
C ASP A 191 -4.88 -30.63 -10.81
N ILE A 192 -4.94 -29.57 -10.01
CA ILE A 192 -4.42 -28.25 -10.34
C ILE A 192 -3.29 -27.86 -9.39
N VAL A 193 -2.22 -27.34 -9.97
CA VAL A 193 -1.10 -26.75 -9.23
C VAL A 193 -1.01 -25.27 -9.57
N THR A 194 -0.81 -24.45 -8.57
CA THR A 194 -0.62 -23.01 -8.74
C THR A 194 0.73 -22.58 -8.21
N GLU A 195 1.49 -21.82 -9.01
CA GLU A 195 2.84 -21.36 -8.67
C GLU A 195 2.97 -19.85 -8.95
N SER A 196 3.56 -19.11 -8.01
CA SER A 196 3.89 -17.69 -8.23
C SER A 196 5.28 -17.56 -8.83
N LYS A 197 5.38 -16.97 -10.05
CA LYS A 197 6.62 -16.78 -10.82
C LYS A 197 6.93 -15.31 -11.05
N GLY A 198 8.20 -14.99 -11.31
CA GLY A 198 8.68 -13.64 -11.58
C GLY A 198 9.06 -12.89 -10.31
N GLN A 199 9.46 -11.62 -10.49
CA GLN A 199 9.87 -10.70 -9.42
C GLN A 199 8.89 -9.54 -9.35
N GLU A 200 8.71 -8.97 -8.17
CA GLU A 200 7.90 -7.75 -8.00
C GLU A 200 8.49 -6.60 -8.83
N PRO A 201 7.67 -5.74 -9.43
CA PRO A 201 6.20 -5.70 -9.41
C PRO A 201 5.52 -6.58 -10.48
N TYR A 202 6.28 -7.37 -11.24
CA TYR A 202 5.78 -8.17 -12.37
C TYR A 202 5.50 -9.63 -12.01
N ARG A 203 5.41 -9.95 -10.73
CA ARG A 203 5.15 -11.30 -10.26
C ARG A 203 3.71 -11.72 -10.52
N TYR A 204 3.52 -12.95 -11.01
CA TYR A 204 2.25 -13.49 -11.48
C TYR A 204 2.03 -14.93 -11.01
N VAL A 205 0.81 -15.46 -11.19
CA VAL A 205 0.48 -16.86 -10.93
C VAL A 205 0.41 -17.64 -12.22
N VAL A 206 0.95 -18.86 -12.21
CA VAL A 206 0.78 -19.87 -13.25
C VAL A 206 -0.10 -20.98 -12.71
N ILE A 207 -1.13 -21.35 -13.45
CA ILE A 207 -2.05 -22.46 -13.15
C ILE A 207 -1.71 -23.60 -14.09
N SER A 208 -1.36 -24.75 -13.55
CA SER A 208 -0.97 -25.93 -14.32
C SER A 208 -1.83 -27.14 -13.96
N TYR A 209 -2.15 -27.97 -14.94
CA TYR A 209 -2.74 -29.28 -14.72
C TYR A 209 -1.66 -30.27 -14.28
N LYS A 210 -1.92 -31.03 -13.23
CA LYS A 210 -1.07 -32.14 -12.77
C LYS A 210 -1.82 -33.46 -13.05
N ALA A 211 -1.30 -34.23 -14.02
CA ALA A 211 -1.82 -35.58 -14.20
C ALA A 211 -1.64 -36.37 -12.89
N GLN A 212 -2.69 -37.01 -12.41
CA GLN A 212 -2.56 -37.95 -11.31
C GLN A 212 -1.73 -39.12 -11.83
N SER A 213 -0.55 -39.34 -11.24
CA SER A 213 0.16 -40.61 -11.40
C SER A 213 -0.71 -41.68 -10.74
N LEU A 214 -1.13 -42.66 -11.55
CA LEU A 214 -1.79 -43.88 -11.11
C LEU A 214 -0.88 -44.66 -10.18
#